data_ed9ba9099fbd788bfdfd28b7d72bb6c7
#
_entry.id   ed9ba9099fbd788bfdfd28b7d72bb6c7
#
_cell.length_a   1.000
_cell.length_b   1.000
_cell.length_c   1.000
_cell.angle_alpha   90.00
_cell.angle_beta   90.00
_cell.angle_gamma   90.00
#
_symmetry.space_group_name_H-M   'P 1'
#
loop_
_entity.id
_entity.type
_entity.pdbx_description
1 polymer ?
#
loop_
_entity_poly.entity_id
_entity_poly.type
_entity_poly.pdbx_seq_one_letter_code
_entity_poly.pdbx_strand_id
1 'polypeptide(L)'
;MSSNSQPCARTEIPSPMPGRRTYVVDTSVLLSDPKAMLRFAEHLDVLPIVVITELEGKRHHPELGHLARAALRLLDDLRIRNGGLDHTIPLNDDGGQLWVELNHSEPYGLPDGFRLGDNDTRILSVAANYRDDGHDVVLVSKDLPLRVKASAIGLAAEEYRHELATEGTWTGMATLDVSDEAISVSYTHLR
;
A
#
# COMPACT_ATOMS: atom_id res chain seq x y z
N MET A 1 -39.07 17.42 21.42
CA MET A 1 -38.29 16.26 20.88
C MET A 1 -36.99 16.81 20.30
N SER A 2 -35.96 16.90 21.14
CA SER A 2 -34.65 17.46 20.74
C SER A 2 -33.81 16.30 20.18
N SER A 3 -33.58 16.34 18.88
CA SER A 3 -32.62 15.43 18.24
C SER A 3 -31.20 15.85 18.64
N ASN A 4 -30.63 15.06 19.53
CA ASN A 4 -29.25 15.16 19.95
C ASN A 4 -28.40 14.57 18.83
N SER A 5 -28.03 15.39 17.84
CA SER A 5 -26.97 15.05 16.87
C SER A 5 -25.65 15.17 17.60
N GLN A 6 -25.18 14.08 18.19
CA GLN A 6 -23.82 13.95 18.63
C GLN A 6 -22.90 14.16 17.42
N PRO A 7 -21.96 15.13 17.45
CA PRO A 7 -20.98 15.25 16.39
C PRO A 7 -20.18 13.94 16.37
N CYS A 8 -20.05 13.36 15.19
CA CYS A 8 -19.14 12.25 14.96
C CYS A 8 -17.78 12.65 15.53
N ALA A 9 -17.32 11.95 16.57
CA ALA A 9 -16.05 12.23 17.17
C ALA A 9 -14.99 12.16 16.06
N ARG A 10 -14.29 13.27 15.82
CA ARG A 10 -13.13 13.26 14.93
C ARG A 10 -12.17 12.21 15.50
N THR A 11 -11.93 11.19 14.73
CA THR A 11 -10.91 10.21 15.05
C THR A 11 -9.59 10.96 15.14
N GLU A 12 -8.97 11.00 16.33
CA GLU A 12 -7.72 11.71 16.53
C GLU A 12 -6.62 11.00 15.78
N ILE A 13 -5.87 11.74 14.97
CA ILE A 13 -4.71 11.25 14.23
C ILE A 13 -3.68 10.74 15.24
N PRO A 14 -3.02 9.58 14.99
CA PRO A 14 -1.94 9.12 15.85
C PRO A 14 -0.88 10.21 16.02
N SER A 15 -0.43 10.45 17.25
CA SER A 15 0.61 11.45 17.50
C SER A 15 1.97 10.97 16.98
N PRO A 16 2.84 11.88 16.51
CA PRO A 16 4.19 11.55 16.09
C PRO A 16 5.00 10.94 17.25
N MET A 17 5.74 9.88 16.99
CA MET A 17 6.56 9.19 17.97
C MET A 17 8.06 9.29 17.60
N PRO A 18 8.95 9.67 18.53
CA PRO A 18 10.39 9.74 18.26
C PRO A 18 10.94 8.40 17.76
N GLY A 19 11.73 8.44 16.68
CA GLY A 19 12.34 7.25 16.08
C GLY A 19 11.41 6.37 15.26
N ARG A 20 10.13 6.73 15.15
CA ARG A 20 9.13 6.02 14.36
C ARG A 20 8.80 6.81 13.10
N ARG A 21 8.90 6.18 11.95
CA ARG A 21 8.47 6.76 10.67
C ARG A 21 6.98 6.54 10.44
N THR A 22 6.42 7.41 9.62
CA THR A 22 5.04 7.31 9.13
C THR A 22 5.09 7.06 7.63
N TYR A 23 4.70 5.86 7.21
CA TYR A 23 4.64 5.49 5.81
C TYR A 23 3.25 5.75 5.26
N VAL A 24 3.13 6.65 4.29
CA VAL A 24 1.90 6.83 3.52
C VAL A 24 1.95 5.91 2.31
N VAL A 25 1.05 4.94 2.26
CA VAL A 25 1.09 3.83 1.30
C VAL A 25 0.16 4.12 0.12
N ASP A 26 0.72 4.07 -1.08
CA ASP A 26 0.00 4.24 -2.35
C ASP A 26 -0.62 2.92 -2.84
N THR A 27 -1.64 3.03 -3.68
CA THR A 27 -2.37 1.91 -4.30
C THR A 27 -1.45 0.97 -5.09
N SER A 28 -0.45 1.51 -5.80
CA SER A 28 0.49 0.71 -6.60
C SER A 28 1.30 -0.29 -5.76
N VAL A 29 1.54 0.03 -4.49
CA VAL A 29 2.21 -0.85 -3.53
C VAL A 29 1.35 -2.08 -3.25
N LEU A 30 0.09 -1.89 -2.88
CA LEU A 30 -0.84 -2.98 -2.55
C LEU A 30 -1.25 -3.80 -3.78
N LEU A 31 -1.17 -3.21 -4.97
CA LEU A 31 -1.37 -3.92 -6.24
C LEU A 31 -0.12 -4.69 -6.69
N SER A 32 1.03 -4.48 -6.06
CA SER A 32 2.24 -5.29 -6.29
C SER A 32 2.44 -6.33 -5.17
N ASP A 33 2.15 -5.96 -3.94
CA ASP A 33 2.18 -6.83 -2.76
C ASP A 33 1.01 -6.51 -1.82
N PRO A 34 -0.07 -7.31 -1.84
CA PRO A 34 -1.20 -7.12 -0.94
C PRO A 34 -0.87 -7.16 0.56
N LYS A 35 0.28 -7.75 0.91
CA LYS A 35 0.76 -7.87 2.29
C LYS A 35 1.81 -6.81 2.65
N ALA A 36 2.05 -5.82 1.79
CA ALA A 36 3.06 -4.79 2.01
C ALA A 36 2.94 -4.12 3.38
N MET A 37 1.71 -3.82 3.84
CA MET A 37 1.44 -3.21 5.14
C MET A 37 1.99 -4.01 6.33
N LEU A 38 2.19 -5.33 6.20
CA LEU A 38 2.74 -6.17 7.26
C LEU A 38 4.27 -6.12 7.34
N ARG A 39 4.94 -5.39 6.45
CA ARG A 39 6.40 -5.42 6.27
C ARG A 39 7.12 -4.16 6.74
N PHE A 40 6.40 -3.15 7.21
CA PHE A 40 7.00 -1.89 7.67
C PHE A 40 7.44 -1.90 9.14
N ALA A 41 7.76 -3.09 9.68
CA ALA A 41 8.31 -3.29 11.03
C ALA A 41 7.55 -2.51 12.11
N GLU A 42 8.27 -1.71 12.95
CA GLU A 42 7.72 -0.94 14.07
C GLU A 42 7.06 0.39 13.67
N HIS A 43 6.89 0.64 12.38
CA HIS A 43 6.45 1.95 11.88
C HIS A 43 4.92 2.11 11.83
N LEU A 44 4.47 3.34 11.58
CA LEU A 44 3.06 3.65 11.38
C LEU A 44 2.75 3.66 9.88
N ASP A 45 1.86 2.78 9.45
CA ASP A 45 1.34 2.78 8.09
C ASP A 45 0.05 3.59 8.03
N VAL A 46 0.05 4.63 7.25
CA VAL A 46 -1.13 5.44 6.96
C VAL A 46 -1.68 5.04 5.60
N LEU A 47 -2.91 4.57 5.59
CA LEU A 47 -3.61 4.18 4.38
C LEU A 47 -4.70 5.22 4.08
N PRO A 48 -4.49 6.12 3.10
CA PRO A 48 -5.52 7.06 2.68
C PRO A 48 -6.76 6.34 2.17
N ILE A 49 -7.96 6.84 2.51
CA ILE A 49 -9.23 6.22 2.08
C ILE A 49 -9.34 6.12 0.55
N VAL A 50 -8.72 7.04 -0.18
CA VAL A 50 -8.69 7.01 -1.66
C VAL A 50 -8.03 5.73 -2.19
N VAL A 51 -7.03 5.18 -1.49
CA VAL A 51 -6.37 3.92 -1.87
C VAL A 51 -7.37 2.76 -1.80
N ILE A 52 -8.20 2.71 -0.76
CA ILE A 52 -9.26 1.68 -0.63
C ILE A 52 -10.26 1.81 -1.79
N THR A 53 -10.66 3.05 -2.14
CA THR A 53 -11.56 3.31 -3.27
C THR A 53 -10.95 2.86 -4.60
N GLU A 54 -9.67 3.10 -4.81
CA GLU A 54 -8.97 2.66 -6.02
C GLU A 54 -8.84 1.12 -6.10
N LEU A 55 -8.52 0.46 -4.99
CA LEU A 55 -8.52 -1.01 -4.92
C LEU A 55 -9.90 -1.57 -5.26
N GLU A 56 -10.97 -0.96 -4.74
CA GLU A 56 -12.34 -1.35 -5.07
C GLU A 56 -12.61 -1.22 -6.58
N GLY A 57 -12.26 -0.10 -7.19
CA GLY A 57 -12.40 0.12 -8.63
C GLY A 57 -11.63 -0.90 -9.48
N LYS A 58 -10.53 -1.45 -8.96
CA LYS A 58 -9.70 -2.44 -9.67
C LYS A 58 -10.09 -3.90 -9.40
N ARG A 59 -11.09 -4.19 -8.58
CA ARG A 59 -11.51 -5.57 -8.22
C ARG A 59 -11.82 -6.47 -9.41
N HIS A 60 -12.28 -5.90 -10.51
CA HIS A 60 -12.65 -6.61 -11.74
C HIS A 60 -11.63 -6.46 -12.86
N HIS A 61 -10.49 -5.81 -12.60
CA HIS A 61 -9.43 -5.68 -13.59
C HIS A 61 -8.85 -7.07 -13.94
N PRO A 62 -8.65 -7.41 -15.23
CA PRO A 62 -8.22 -8.74 -15.65
C PRO A 62 -6.93 -9.21 -14.98
N GLU A 63 -5.94 -8.34 -14.88
CA GLU A 63 -4.61 -8.68 -14.35
C GLU A 63 -4.47 -8.33 -12.86
N LEU A 64 -4.95 -7.16 -12.44
CA LEU A 64 -4.74 -6.65 -11.09
C LEU A 64 -5.86 -7.01 -10.10
N GLY A 65 -7.00 -7.51 -10.60
CA GLY A 65 -8.18 -7.74 -9.77
C GLY A 65 -7.97 -8.76 -8.66
N HIS A 66 -7.11 -9.75 -8.86
CA HIS A 66 -6.78 -10.74 -7.83
C HIS A 66 -5.97 -10.11 -6.67
N LEU A 67 -5.03 -9.19 -6.98
CA LEU A 67 -4.23 -8.47 -6.00
C LEU A 67 -5.10 -7.46 -5.23
N ALA A 68 -5.95 -6.69 -5.95
CA ALA A 68 -6.89 -5.78 -5.32
C ALA A 68 -7.82 -6.49 -4.33
N ARG A 69 -8.38 -7.65 -4.72
CA ARG A 69 -9.22 -8.47 -3.82
C ARG A 69 -8.43 -9.03 -2.63
N ALA A 70 -7.16 -9.41 -2.82
CA ALA A 70 -6.32 -9.91 -1.74
C ALA A 70 -6.02 -8.81 -0.71
N ALA A 71 -5.69 -7.59 -1.16
CA ALA A 71 -5.47 -6.44 -0.27
C ALA A 71 -6.74 -6.07 0.51
N LEU A 72 -7.90 -6.01 -0.17
CA LEU A 72 -9.18 -5.72 0.48
C LEU A 72 -9.57 -6.81 1.50
N ARG A 73 -9.30 -8.09 1.24
CA ARG A 73 -9.52 -9.18 2.20
C ARG A 73 -8.63 -9.05 3.42
N LEU A 74 -7.36 -8.70 3.24
CA LEU A 74 -6.45 -8.45 4.36
C LEU A 74 -6.97 -7.32 5.25
N LEU A 75 -7.44 -6.21 4.66
CA LEU A 75 -8.04 -5.11 5.41
C LEU A 75 -9.32 -5.54 6.15
N ASP A 76 -10.16 -6.37 5.54
CA ASP A 76 -11.36 -6.90 6.20
C ASP A 76 -11.01 -7.87 7.34
N ASP A 77 -10.01 -8.73 7.17
CA ASP A 77 -9.49 -9.60 8.24
C ASP A 77 -8.94 -8.79 9.42
N LEU A 78 -8.20 -7.71 9.13
CA LEU A 78 -7.68 -6.80 10.16
C LEU A 78 -8.82 -6.08 10.88
N ARG A 79 -9.84 -5.61 10.16
CA ARG A 79 -11.05 -5.01 10.72
C ARG A 79 -11.76 -5.96 11.67
N ILE A 80 -11.96 -7.22 11.28
CA ILE A 80 -12.65 -8.21 12.09
C ILE A 80 -11.87 -8.54 13.36
N ARG A 81 -10.55 -8.74 13.25
CA ARG A 81 -9.70 -9.08 14.38
C ARG A 81 -9.60 -7.97 15.43
N ASN A 82 -9.64 -6.72 15.00
CA ASN A 82 -9.45 -5.55 15.87
C ASN A 82 -10.76 -4.82 16.22
N GLY A 83 -11.90 -5.30 15.75
CA GLY A 83 -13.22 -4.73 16.05
C GLY A 83 -13.56 -3.46 15.24
N GLY A 84 -12.68 -2.99 14.35
CA GLY A 84 -12.87 -1.81 13.52
C GLY A 84 -11.59 -1.38 12.81
N LEU A 85 -11.66 -0.29 12.04
CA LEU A 85 -10.52 0.42 11.43
C LEU A 85 -10.58 1.93 11.71
N ASP A 86 -11.39 2.32 12.67
CA ASP A 86 -11.62 3.70 13.12
C ASP A 86 -10.64 4.13 14.23
N HIS A 87 -9.69 3.29 14.54
CA HIS A 87 -8.59 3.50 15.48
C HIS A 87 -7.31 2.86 14.95
N THR A 88 -6.18 3.20 15.57
CA THR A 88 -4.89 2.57 15.22
C THR A 88 -4.89 1.09 15.58
N ILE A 89 -4.59 0.23 14.63
CA ILE A 89 -4.58 -1.23 14.82
C ILE A 89 -3.16 -1.81 14.70
N PRO A 90 -2.83 -2.85 15.49
CA PRO A 90 -1.54 -3.53 15.37
C PRO A 90 -1.48 -4.36 14.08
N LEU A 91 -0.32 -4.35 13.40
CA LEU A 91 -0.05 -5.10 12.17
C LEU A 91 0.80 -6.35 12.39
N ASN A 92 1.77 -6.25 13.29
CA ASN A 92 2.79 -7.28 13.53
C ASN A 92 3.28 -7.26 14.97
N ASP A 93 4.14 -8.22 15.32
CA ASP A 93 4.73 -8.36 16.66
C ASP A 93 5.87 -7.34 16.92
N ASP A 94 6.40 -6.70 15.87
CA ASP A 94 7.45 -5.69 15.96
C ASP A 94 6.90 -4.30 16.37
N GLY A 95 5.59 -4.18 16.57
CA GLY A 95 4.94 -2.94 16.97
C GLY A 95 4.45 -2.07 15.80
N GLY A 96 4.44 -2.60 14.59
CA GLY A 96 3.85 -1.95 13.42
C GLY A 96 2.36 -1.68 13.61
N GLN A 97 1.89 -0.55 13.11
CA GLN A 97 0.51 -0.11 13.27
C GLN A 97 -0.06 0.39 11.95
N LEU A 98 -1.35 0.17 11.74
CA LEU A 98 -2.11 0.73 10.62
C LEU A 98 -3.09 1.77 11.13
N TRP A 99 -3.18 2.86 10.38
CA TRP A 99 -4.19 3.89 10.49
C TRP A 99 -4.85 4.11 9.13
N VAL A 100 -6.17 4.02 9.06
CA VAL A 100 -6.92 4.37 7.85
C VAL A 100 -7.33 5.85 7.93
N GLU A 101 -6.74 6.67 7.04
CA GLU A 101 -6.96 8.10 7.04
C GLU A 101 -8.16 8.50 6.17
N LEU A 102 -9.16 9.11 6.79
CA LEU A 102 -10.41 9.46 6.14
C LEU A 102 -10.47 10.93 5.70
N ASN A 103 -9.88 11.85 6.48
CA ASN A 103 -10.22 13.27 6.44
C ASN A 103 -9.06 14.22 6.12
N HIS A 104 -7.80 13.76 6.25
CA HIS A 104 -6.60 14.60 6.10
C HIS A 104 -6.20 14.85 4.65
N SER A 105 -7.14 14.77 3.74
CA SER A 105 -6.94 14.96 2.29
C SER A 105 -7.11 16.39 1.81
N GLU A 106 -7.30 17.36 2.71
CA GLU A 106 -7.39 18.77 2.36
C GLU A 106 -6.04 19.29 1.85
N PRO A 107 -5.99 19.99 0.72
CA PRO A 107 -4.76 20.36 0.03
C PRO A 107 -4.06 21.61 0.61
N TYR A 108 -4.18 21.88 1.90
CA TYR A 108 -3.68 23.10 2.52
C TYR A 108 -2.17 23.34 2.35
N GLY A 109 -1.38 22.29 2.17
CA GLY A 109 0.08 22.36 2.01
C GLY A 109 0.57 22.18 0.58
N LEU A 110 -0.31 22.05 -0.42
CA LEU A 110 0.07 21.80 -1.79
C LEU A 110 0.09 23.08 -2.63
N PRO A 111 1.07 23.25 -3.56
CA PRO A 111 1.07 24.35 -4.52
C PRO A 111 -0.14 24.33 -5.46
N ASP A 112 -0.57 25.52 -5.95
CA ASP A 112 -1.74 25.70 -6.83
C ASP A 112 -1.70 24.90 -8.15
N GLY A 113 -0.54 24.34 -8.52
CA GLY A 113 -0.38 23.49 -9.70
C GLY A 113 -0.95 22.07 -9.57
N PHE A 114 -1.33 21.65 -8.37
CA PHE A 114 -1.95 20.35 -8.16
C PHE A 114 -3.44 20.38 -8.43
N ARG A 115 -3.93 19.41 -9.21
CA ARG A 115 -5.37 19.33 -9.53
C ARG A 115 -6.13 18.82 -8.31
N LEU A 116 -7.02 19.64 -7.78
CA LEU A 116 -7.96 19.24 -6.75
C LEU A 116 -8.85 18.10 -7.27
N GLY A 117 -8.95 17.02 -6.50
CA GLY A 117 -9.81 15.88 -6.83
C GLY A 117 -9.10 14.71 -7.53
N ASP A 118 -7.85 14.89 -7.95
CA ASP A 118 -7.01 13.78 -8.42
C ASP A 118 -6.58 12.89 -7.24
N ASN A 119 -6.58 11.57 -7.42
CA ASN A 119 -6.24 10.61 -6.37
C ASN A 119 -4.81 10.79 -5.87
N ASP A 120 -3.86 11.00 -6.80
CA ASP A 120 -2.47 11.32 -6.46
C ASP A 120 -2.39 12.54 -5.54
N THR A 121 -3.14 13.60 -5.86
CA THR A 121 -3.18 14.83 -5.07
C THR A 121 -3.69 14.56 -3.66
N ARG A 122 -4.70 13.70 -3.51
CA ARG A 122 -5.22 13.30 -2.19
C ARG A 122 -4.20 12.54 -1.35
N ILE A 123 -3.47 11.61 -1.96
CA ILE A 123 -2.40 10.86 -1.29
C ILE A 123 -1.28 11.82 -0.86
N LEU A 124 -0.86 12.74 -1.75
CA LEU A 124 0.14 13.75 -1.44
C LEU A 124 -0.33 14.71 -0.33
N SER A 125 -1.62 15.09 -0.33
CA SER A 125 -2.20 15.93 0.72
C SER A 125 -2.12 15.27 2.08
N VAL A 126 -2.48 13.98 2.18
CA VAL A 126 -2.34 13.20 3.42
C VAL A 126 -0.88 13.21 3.88
N ALA A 127 0.07 12.90 3.00
CA ALA A 127 1.48 12.87 3.35
C ALA A 127 2.01 14.25 3.80
N ALA A 128 1.61 15.33 3.12
CA ALA A 128 2.00 16.69 3.47
C ALA A 128 1.43 17.11 4.83
N ASN A 129 0.15 16.82 5.08
CA ASN A 129 -0.52 17.18 6.33
C ASN A 129 0.12 16.44 7.53
N TYR A 130 0.42 15.14 7.40
CA TYR A 130 1.13 14.41 8.45
C TYR A 130 2.54 14.96 8.72
N ARG A 131 3.28 15.37 7.67
CA ARG A 131 4.56 16.05 7.83
C ARG A 131 4.39 17.37 8.61
N ASP A 132 3.38 18.16 8.26
CA ASP A 132 3.13 19.46 8.89
C ASP A 132 2.66 19.30 10.35
N ASP A 133 2.04 18.16 10.69
CA ASP A 133 1.73 17.73 12.06
C ASP A 133 2.96 17.19 12.83
N GLY A 134 4.14 17.17 12.21
CA GLY A 134 5.41 16.81 12.85
C GLY A 134 5.83 15.34 12.75
N HIS A 135 5.17 14.55 11.90
CA HIS A 135 5.59 13.19 11.62
C HIS A 135 6.83 13.11 10.71
N ASP A 136 7.69 12.11 10.90
CA ASP A 136 8.73 11.73 9.94
C ASP A 136 8.08 10.91 8.81
N VAL A 137 7.61 11.59 7.78
CA VAL A 137 6.77 11.02 6.71
C VAL A 137 7.60 10.55 5.53
N VAL A 138 7.30 9.34 5.06
CA VAL A 138 7.80 8.79 3.81
C VAL A 138 6.63 8.30 2.96
N LEU A 139 6.48 8.86 1.75
CA LEU A 139 5.55 8.31 0.77
C LEU A 139 6.14 7.07 0.12
N VAL A 140 5.43 5.95 0.17
CA VAL A 140 5.85 4.71 -0.48
C VAL A 140 4.97 4.43 -1.69
N SER A 141 5.59 4.39 -2.88
CA SER A 141 4.88 4.17 -4.13
C SER A 141 5.77 3.50 -5.18
N LYS A 142 5.18 2.69 -6.06
CA LYS A 142 5.83 2.20 -7.29
C LYS A 142 5.65 3.17 -8.46
N ASP A 143 4.73 4.12 -8.35
CA ASP A 143 4.52 5.14 -9.38
C ASP A 143 5.61 6.20 -9.34
N LEU A 144 6.45 6.23 -10.38
CA LEU A 144 7.52 7.21 -10.51
C LEU A 144 7.00 8.66 -10.56
N PRO A 145 5.99 9.01 -11.38
CA PRO A 145 5.37 10.35 -11.37
C PRO A 145 4.94 10.82 -9.99
N LEU A 146 4.30 9.96 -9.20
CA LEU A 146 3.86 10.30 -7.85
C LEU A 146 5.05 10.60 -6.92
N ARG A 147 6.13 9.79 -6.98
CA ARG A 147 7.35 10.05 -6.20
C ARG A 147 8.05 11.33 -6.61
N VAL A 148 8.08 11.66 -7.91
CA VAL A 148 8.63 12.92 -8.40
C VAL A 148 7.81 14.12 -7.90
N LYS A 149 6.48 14.05 -7.94
CA LYS A 149 5.58 15.06 -7.39
C LYS A 149 5.82 15.25 -5.89
N ALA A 150 5.94 14.16 -5.13
CA ALA A 150 6.24 14.19 -3.68
C ALA A 150 7.57 14.91 -3.40
N SER A 151 8.62 14.56 -4.11
CA SER A 151 9.93 15.19 -3.98
C SER A 151 9.88 16.69 -4.30
N ALA A 152 9.10 17.11 -5.30
CA ALA A 152 8.94 18.52 -5.68
C ALA A 152 8.32 19.39 -4.58
N ILE A 153 7.53 18.81 -3.68
CA ILE A 153 6.94 19.49 -2.51
C ILE A 153 7.69 19.23 -1.20
N GLY A 154 8.91 18.67 -1.30
CA GLY A 154 9.76 18.42 -0.13
C GLY A 154 9.35 17.23 0.73
N LEU A 155 8.56 16.31 0.21
CA LEU A 155 8.26 15.03 0.87
C LEU A 155 9.31 13.99 0.52
N ALA A 156 9.74 13.22 1.52
CA ALA A 156 10.50 12.00 1.29
C ALA A 156 9.62 10.97 0.56
N ALA A 157 10.15 10.35 -0.48
CA ALA A 157 9.43 9.34 -1.24
C ALA A 157 10.36 8.18 -1.60
N GLU A 158 9.91 6.95 -1.35
CA GLU A 158 10.67 5.73 -1.59
C GLU A 158 9.90 4.78 -2.52
N GLU A 159 10.68 4.02 -3.31
CA GLU A 159 10.13 2.95 -4.13
C GLU A 159 9.93 1.69 -3.30
N TYR A 160 8.72 1.10 -3.38
CA TYR A 160 8.48 -0.21 -2.80
C TYR A 160 9.20 -1.31 -3.59
N ARG A 161 10.12 -2.03 -2.97
CA ARG A 161 10.97 -3.04 -3.62
C ARG A 161 10.69 -4.49 -3.23
N HIS A 162 9.92 -4.72 -2.16
CA HIS A 162 9.50 -6.07 -1.81
C HIS A 162 8.29 -6.47 -2.65
N GLU A 163 8.55 -7.03 -3.83
CA GLU A 163 7.51 -7.64 -4.63
C GLU A 163 7.26 -9.06 -4.14
N LEU A 164 6.00 -9.52 -4.22
CA LEU A 164 5.78 -10.95 -4.23
C LEU A 164 6.58 -11.48 -5.42
N ALA A 165 7.65 -12.25 -5.13
CA ALA A 165 8.17 -13.15 -6.15
C ALA A 165 6.93 -13.94 -6.60
N THR A 166 6.48 -13.71 -7.83
CA THR A 166 5.52 -14.59 -8.45
C THR A 166 6.19 -15.95 -8.46
N GLU A 167 5.85 -16.79 -7.46
CA GLU A 167 6.14 -18.20 -7.53
C GLU A 167 5.45 -18.67 -8.81
N GLY A 168 6.25 -18.79 -9.87
CA GLY A 168 5.76 -19.25 -11.16
C GLY A 168 5.84 -18.30 -12.32
N THR A 169 6.89 -17.51 -12.48
CA THR A 169 7.40 -17.31 -13.85
C THR A 169 8.03 -18.64 -14.27
N TRP A 170 7.16 -19.57 -14.63
CA TRP A 170 7.60 -20.73 -15.38
C TRP A 170 8.23 -20.19 -16.66
N THR A 171 9.55 -20.17 -16.69
CA THR A 171 10.32 -19.68 -17.85
C THR A 171 10.16 -20.57 -19.08
N GLY A 172 9.35 -21.63 -18.97
CA GLY A 172 9.22 -22.65 -20.02
C GLY A 172 10.45 -23.55 -20.11
N MET A 173 11.43 -23.38 -19.25
CA MET A 173 12.65 -24.17 -19.23
C MET A 173 12.79 -24.89 -17.90
N ALA A 174 12.82 -26.21 -17.94
CA ALA A 174 13.24 -27.06 -16.83
C ALA A 174 14.61 -27.64 -17.17
N THR A 175 15.57 -27.52 -16.26
CA THR A 175 16.83 -28.25 -16.38
C THR A 175 16.58 -29.66 -15.85
N LEU A 176 16.64 -30.63 -16.75
CA LEU A 176 16.58 -32.05 -16.40
C LEU A 176 17.98 -32.62 -16.52
N ASP A 177 18.56 -33.07 -15.39
CA ASP A 177 19.79 -33.81 -15.40
C ASP A 177 19.48 -35.23 -15.88
N VAL A 178 19.87 -35.53 -17.10
CA VAL A 178 19.72 -36.87 -17.69
C VAL A 178 21.10 -37.54 -17.84
N SER A 179 21.17 -38.85 -17.60
CA SER A 179 22.38 -39.59 -17.86
C SER A 179 22.67 -39.68 -19.35
N ASP A 180 23.94 -39.85 -19.75
CA ASP A 180 24.36 -39.97 -21.15
C ASP A 180 23.65 -41.10 -21.89
N GLU A 181 23.25 -42.15 -21.19
CA GLU A 181 22.47 -43.26 -21.75
C GLU A 181 21.04 -42.84 -22.14
N ALA A 182 20.40 -41.94 -21.42
CA ALA A 182 19.05 -41.42 -21.74
C ALA A 182 19.08 -40.53 -23.00
N ILE A 183 20.19 -39.85 -23.25
CA ILE A 183 20.35 -38.99 -24.44
C ILE A 183 20.53 -39.88 -25.70
N SER A 184 21.21 -41.01 -25.62
CA SER A 184 21.45 -41.89 -26.76
C SER A 184 20.16 -42.58 -27.27
N VAL A 185 19.16 -42.79 -26.42
CA VAL A 185 17.87 -43.39 -26.78
C VAL A 185 17.00 -42.39 -27.58
N SER A 186 17.18 -41.07 -27.36
CA SER A 186 16.40 -40.03 -28.03
C SER A 186 16.74 -39.89 -29.52
N TYR A 187 17.95 -40.26 -29.95
CA TYR A 187 18.41 -40.16 -31.34
C TYR A 187 18.01 -41.33 -32.24
N THR A 188 17.54 -42.45 -31.68
CA THR A 188 17.21 -43.66 -32.45
C THR A 188 15.79 -43.68 -33.01
N HIS A 189 14.93 -42.70 -32.68
CA HIS A 189 13.55 -42.63 -33.15
C HIS A 189 13.28 -41.56 -34.23
N LEU A 190 14.32 -40.93 -34.78
CA LEU A 190 14.23 -39.97 -35.87
C LEU A 190 14.84 -40.50 -37.17
N ARG A 191 14.42 -41.70 -37.61
CA ARG A 191 14.61 -42.17 -38.98
C ARG A 191 13.32 -42.71 -39.57
#